data_25fc447d588bc5e2a190c9761f0f917e
#
_entry.id   25fc447d588bc5e2a190c9761f0f917e
#
_cell.length_a   1.000
_cell.length_b   1.000
_cell.length_c   1.000
_cell.angle_alpha   90.00
_cell.angle_beta   90.00
_cell.angle_gamma   90.00
#
_symmetry.space_group_name_H-M   'P 1'
#
loop_
_entity.id
_entity.type
_entity.pdbx_description
1 polymer ?
#
loop_
_entity_poly.entity_id
_entity_poly.type
_entity_poly.pdbx_seq_one_letter_code
_entity_poly.pdbx_strand_id
1 'polypeptide(L)'
;MVPNDQSERPHPGAAFGIPSGASGEEVVDAVFGDGVDRGGLERLHAQDRGEESDAGIDPDLLPYLQAADAPEGVSLADVREADRAREQAAADAQAENLAALRTLVAASLLSGGDPEHLDALLAEVDEEAGDEDDWEPVLPDTPPGAPGAEPRDTLDASPAGAHAAALRVAAAQVEVSARMRAVEAEILSRAPEHRVQPSLERVEAVLDLIGHPERSYKVVHITGTNGKTSTARMTERLLAATGLRTGRFTSPHLATVRERIALDGEPVSEEGFIAAWEDVRPYVEMVDERSAATGGVRMSFFEVLTVMALAAFADYPVDVAVVEVGMGGQWDATNVVRSQVEVITPIGLDHKAWLGDTIEEIATTKAGIVKDGATLVTSLQPRAAQEAIVRAAAAHDVVWRRELDPESEYAGQPGAGELSVVSRQLAVGGQLVTLATAAAVYEDVFIPLHGSYQAHNALLALAAVEAVMGGRALPATVVQDGLASATSPGRLEVLRSSPTVLVDAAHNPHGVAALVEAVEEVFGLRHLVAVTAVMADKDVEGVLAELEPACDAVVCVPMDSPRALDVEDLAAVAREVFGPERVRTAETLAQGVEQAVTLSEGHDAPLTASGVLIVGSVVLAAQARELLGRP
;
A
#
# COMPACT_ATOMS: atom_id res chain seq x y z
N MET A 1 -1.86 -48.67 37.52
CA MET A 1 -2.68 -48.92 36.33
C MET A 1 -3.42 -47.61 36.03
N VAL A 2 -2.91 -46.87 35.09
CA VAL A 2 -3.50 -45.62 34.57
C VAL A 2 -3.70 -45.86 33.07
N PRO A 3 -4.89 -45.68 32.50
CA PRO A 3 -5.10 -45.83 31.07
C PRO A 3 -4.53 -44.64 30.31
N ASN A 4 -3.87 -44.95 29.24
CA ASN A 4 -3.30 -44.07 28.25
C ASN A 4 -4.45 -43.52 27.37
N ASP A 5 -4.72 -42.22 27.44
CA ASP A 5 -5.68 -41.54 26.57
C ASP A 5 -4.87 -40.78 25.49
N GLN A 6 -4.86 -41.31 24.27
CA GLN A 6 -4.36 -40.65 23.08
C GLN A 6 -5.52 -39.88 22.46
N SER A 7 -5.63 -38.58 22.77
CA SER A 7 -6.52 -37.67 22.05
C SER A 7 -5.92 -37.32 20.69
N GLU A 8 -6.53 -37.86 19.65
CA GLU A 8 -6.29 -37.52 18.26
C GLU A 8 -6.51 -36.01 18.03
N ARG A 9 -5.57 -35.34 17.39
CA ARG A 9 -5.73 -33.97 16.91
C ARG A 9 -6.72 -33.95 15.74
N PRO A 10 -7.70 -33.05 15.68
CA PRO A 10 -8.64 -33.00 14.57
C PRO A 10 -7.93 -32.57 13.27
N HIS A 11 -8.31 -33.22 12.17
CA HIS A 11 -7.88 -32.91 10.79
C HIS A 11 -8.36 -31.52 10.38
N PRO A 12 -7.60 -30.72 9.58
CA PRO A 12 -7.97 -29.37 9.15
C PRO A 12 -9.30 -29.24 8.38
N GLY A 13 -9.84 -30.34 7.85
CA GLY A 13 -11.14 -30.36 7.15
C GLY A 13 -12.38 -30.44 8.04
N ALA A 14 -12.22 -30.60 9.35
CA ALA A 14 -13.37 -30.78 10.26
C ALA A 14 -14.19 -29.49 10.50
N ALA A 15 -13.64 -28.31 10.13
CA ALA A 15 -14.33 -27.03 10.30
C ALA A 15 -15.46 -26.79 9.28
N PHE A 16 -15.51 -27.55 8.18
CA PHE A 16 -16.49 -27.35 7.09
C PHE A 16 -17.45 -28.54 6.89
N GLY A 17 -17.44 -29.54 7.77
CA GLY A 17 -18.36 -30.68 7.69
C GLY A 17 -18.16 -31.60 6.47
N ILE A 18 -17.00 -31.54 5.80
CA ILE A 18 -16.69 -32.31 4.60
C ILE A 18 -16.17 -33.70 4.99
N PRO A 19 -16.75 -34.79 4.47
CA PRO A 19 -16.27 -36.14 4.74
C PRO A 19 -14.89 -36.39 4.16
N SER A 20 -14.03 -37.11 4.87
CA SER A 20 -12.72 -37.53 4.36
C SER A 20 -12.87 -38.48 3.19
N GLY A 21 -12.59 -37.99 1.96
CA GLY A 21 -12.73 -38.73 0.71
C GLY A 21 -13.69 -38.11 -0.30
N ALA A 22 -14.20 -36.91 -0.05
CA ALA A 22 -15.04 -36.17 -0.99
C ALA A 22 -14.30 -35.83 -2.29
N SER A 23 -15.00 -35.94 -3.42
CA SER A 23 -14.49 -35.57 -4.75
C SER A 23 -14.32 -34.03 -4.85
N GLY A 24 -13.53 -33.59 -5.83
CA GLY A 24 -13.32 -32.14 -6.05
C GLY A 24 -14.63 -31.36 -6.26
N GLU A 25 -15.64 -31.98 -6.88
CA GLU A 25 -16.97 -31.39 -7.07
C GLU A 25 -17.75 -31.20 -5.76
N GLU A 26 -17.68 -32.19 -4.86
CA GLU A 26 -18.35 -32.10 -3.55
C GLU A 26 -17.72 -31.02 -2.63
N VAL A 27 -16.43 -30.76 -2.80
CA VAL A 27 -15.73 -29.69 -2.08
C VAL A 27 -16.15 -28.31 -2.61
N VAL A 28 -16.31 -28.15 -3.92
CA VAL A 28 -16.74 -26.89 -4.55
C VAL A 28 -18.18 -26.54 -4.16
N ASP A 29 -19.10 -27.51 -4.18
CA ASP A 29 -20.50 -27.29 -3.79
C ASP A 29 -20.63 -26.96 -2.29
N ALA A 30 -19.75 -27.49 -1.44
CA ALA A 30 -19.74 -27.18 0.01
C ALA A 30 -19.16 -25.79 0.34
N VAL A 31 -18.27 -25.28 -0.52
CA VAL A 31 -17.56 -24.00 -0.28
C VAL A 31 -18.26 -22.82 -0.95
N PHE A 32 -18.89 -23.02 -2.12
CA PHE A 32 -19.41 -21.92 -2.96
C PHE A 32 -20.93 -21.89 -3.12
N GLY A 33 -21.67 -22.93 -2.66
CA GLY A 33 -23.12 -23.00 -2.75
C GLY A 33 -23.69 -23.14 -4.18
N ASP A 34 -25.01 -23.36 -4.31
CA ASP A 34 -25.74 -23.67 -5.56
C ASP A 34 -25.84 -22.53 -6.60
N GLY A 35 -24.98 -21.52 -6.56
CA GLY A 35 -25.08 -20.31 -7.39
C GLY A 35 -24.00 -20.11 -8.46
N VAL A 36 -23.09 -21.07 -8.67
CA VAL A 36 -21.99 -20.92 -9.64
C VAL A 36 -22.50 -21.26 -11.06
N ASP A 37 -22.25 -20.37 -12.04
CA ASP A 37 -22.54 -20.60 -13.46
C ASP A 37 -21.70 -21.77 -14.00
N ARG A 38 -22.29 -22.96 -13.98
CA ARG A 38 -21.68 -24.20 -14.48
C ARG A 38 -21.30 -24.13 -15.96
N GLY A 39 -21.96 -23.30 -16.75
CA GLY A 39 -21.64 -23.08 -18.17
C GLY A 39 -20.33 -22.33 -18.39
N GLY A 40 -19.88 -21.53 -17.42
CA GLY A 40 -18.59 -20.83 -17.42
C GLY A 40 -17.43 -21.78 -17.12
N LEU A 41 -17.61 -22.67 -16.16
CA LEU A 41 -16.62 -23.69 -15.78
C LEU A 41 -16.43 -24.77 -16.87
N GLU A 42 -17.52 -25.19 -17.52
CA GLU A 42 -17.43 -26.15 -18.67
C GLU A 42 -16.71 -25.53 -19.87
N ARG A 43 -16.86 -24.23 -20.11
CA ARG A 43 -16.11 -23.51 -21.16
C ARG A 43 -14.61 -23.40 -20.86
N LEU A 44 -14.23 -23.18 -19.61
CA LEU A 44 -12.83 -23.23 -19.17
C LEU A 44 -12.21 -24.62 -19.31
N HIS A 45 -12.95 -25.66 -18.93
CA HIS A 45 -12.52 -27.05 -19.08
C HIS A 45 -12.54 -27.57 -20.53
N ALA A 46 -13.33 -26.96 -21.44
CA ALA A 46 -13.31 -27.29 -22.86
C ALA A 46 -12.09 -26.68 -23.57
N GLN A 47 -11.66 -25.47 -23.15
CA GLN A 47 -10.40 -24.87 -23.61
C GLN A 47 -9.17 -25.70 -23.20
N ASP A 48 -9.21 -26.30 -22.02
CA ASP A 48 -8.10 -27.11 -21.50
C ASP A 48 -8.04 -28.52 -22.14
N ARG A 49 -9.12 -28.96 -22.82
CA ARG A 49 -9.20 -30.29 -23.49
C ARG A 49 -8.91 -30.26 -24.99
N GLY A 50 -8.55 -29.11 -25.56
CA GLY A 50 -8.12 -29.05 -26.96
C GLY A 50 -9.19 -29.39 -27.99
N GLU A 51 -10.47 -29.20 -27.68
CA GLU A 51 -11.55 -29.30 -28.68
C GLU A 51 -11.57 -28.02 -29.50
N GLU A 52 -11.09 -28.09 -30.72
CA GLU A 52 -11.06 -27.02 -31.71
C GLU A 52 -12.47 -26.49 -31.94
N SER A 53 -12.78 -25.31 -31.45
CA SER A 53 -13.85 -24.48 -32.02
C SER A 53 -13.26 -23.79 -33.25
N ASP A 54 -13.88 -24.01 -34.39
CA ASP A 54 -13.59 -23.43 -35.71
C ASP A 54 -13.87 -21.91 -35.72
N ALA A 55 -13.04 -21.13 -34.96
CA ALA A 55 -12.97 -19.68 -35.02
C ALA A 55 -11.76 -19.35 -35.90
N GLY A 56 -12.00 -19.13 -37.17
CA GLY A 56 -10.99 -18.81 -38.16
C GLY A 56 -10.14 -17.62 -37.70
N ILE A 57 -8.82 -17.76 -37.86
CA ILE A 57 -7.87 -16.68 -37.69
C ILE A 57 -8.25 -15.56 -38.65
N ASP A 58 -8.30 -14.32 -38.12
CA ASP A 58 -8.56 -13.11 -38.91
C ASP A 58 -7.59 -13.07 -40.11
N PRO A 59 -8.10 -13.03 -41.35
CA PRO A 59 -7.26 -13.06 -42.55
C PRO A 59 -6.24 -11.94 -42.61
N ASP A 60 -6.45 -10.82 -41.92
CA ASP A 60 -5.53 -9.67 -41.89
C ASP A 60 -4.30 -9.91 -41.01
N LEU A 61 -4.29 -10.95 -40.16
CA LEU A 61 -3.13 -11.34 -39.33
C LEU A 61 -2.19 -12.37 -40.02
N LEU A 62 -2.63 -13.00 -41.11
CA LEU A 62 -1.84 -13.99 -41.84
C LEU A 62 -0.47 -13.48 -42.36
N PRO A 63 -0.28 -12.23 -42.82
CA PRO A 63 1.02 -11.74 -43.25
C PRO A 63 2.06 -11.60 -42.13
N TYR A 64 1.63 -11.41 -40.90
CA TYR A 64 2.52 -11.25 -39.74
C TYR A 64 2.96 -12.58 -39.12
N LEU A 65 2.20 -13.66 -39.39
CA LEU A 65 2.52 -15.02 -38.93
C LEU A 65 3.47 -15.79 -39.88
N GLN A 66 3.68 -15.28 -41.10
CA GLN A 66 4.56 -15.90 -42.11
C GLN A 66 6.01 -15.36 -42.12
N ALA A 67 6.33 -14.40 -41.25
CA ALA A 67 7.65 -13.73 -41.24
C ALA A 67 8.65 -14.29 -40.21
N ALA A 68 8.33 -15.38 -39.51
CA ALA A 68 9.28 -16.06 -38.62
C ALA A 68 9.77 -17.34 -39.30
N ASP A 69 11.03 -17.32 -39.80
CA ASP A 69 11.74 -18.51 -40.30
C ASP A 69 11.85 -19.56 -39.21
N ALA A 70 10.92 -20.51 -39.18
CA ALA A 70 11.07 -21.74 -38.41
C ALA A 70 11.96 -22.72 -39.17
N PRO A 71 12.93 -23.39 -38.53
CA PRO A 71 13.72 -24.41 -39.18
C PRO A 71 12.82 -25.53 -39.70
N GLU A 72 13.06 -25.94 -40.98
CA GLU A 72 12.29 -26.99 -41.63
C GLU A 72 12.32 -28.28 -40.81
N GLY A 73 11.14 -28.74 -40.33
CA GLY A 73 10.97 -30.05 -39.69
C GLY A 73 10.37 -30.06 -38.28
N VAL A 74 10.07 -28.88 -37.68
CA VAL A 74 9.42 -28.83 -36.36
C VAL A 74 7.96 -28.49 -36.53
N SER A 75 7.06 -29.35 -36.05
CA SER A 75 5.62 -29.09 -36.10
C SER A 75 5.19 -28.12 -34.97
N LEU A 76 4.13 -27.35 -35.18
CA LEU A 76 3.53 -26.48 -34.13
C LEU A 76 3.12 -27.29 -32.88
N ALA A 77 2.85 -28.58 -33.03
CA ALA A 77 2.55 -29.49 -31.93
C ALA A 77 3.80 -29.75 -31.06
N ASP A 78 4.96 -29.95 -31.71
CA ASP A 78 6.24 -30.18 -31.02
C ASP A 78 6.71 -28.91 -30.23
N VAL A 79 6.46 -27.72 -30.77
CA VAL A 79 6.75 -26.44 -30.07
C VAL A 79 5.86 -26.30 -28.85
N ARG A 80 4.56 -26.57 -28.97
CA ARG A 80 3.61 -26.48 -27.83
C ARG A 80 3.87 -27.55 -26.76
N GLU A 81 4.38 -28.71 -27.16
CA GLU A 81 4.78 -29.77 -26.21
C GLU A 81 6.07 -29.41 -25.48
N ALA A 82 7.03 -28.80 -26.19
CA ALA A 82 8.27 -28.27 -25.58
C ALA A 82 8.02 -27.09 -24.64
N ASP A 83 7.11 -26.20 -24.98
CA ASP A 83 6.75 -25.07 -24.11
C ASP A 83 6.00 -25.54 -22.85
N ARG A 84 5.05 -26.47 -22.96
CA ARG A 84 4.40 -27.08 -21.78
C ARG A 84 5.40 -27.82 -20.88
N ALA A 85 6.34 -28.54 -21.48
CA ALA A 85 7.39 -29.22 -20.72
C ALA A 85 8.30 -28.22 -19.98
N ARG A 86 8.59 -27.05 -20.57
CA ARG A 86 9.34 -25.96 -19.92
C ARG A 86 8.54 -25.30 -18.80
N GLU A 87 7.26 -25.00 -19.02
CA GLU A 87 6.37 -24.45 -17.99
C GLU A 87 6.22 -25.41 -16.81
N GLN A 88 6.04 -26.70 -17.07
CA GLN A 88 5.95 -27.72 -16.02
C GLN A 88 7.27 -27.84 -15.25
N ALA A 89 8.42 -27.87 -15.94
CA ALA A 89 9.73 -27.92 -15.29
C ALA A 89 10.01 -26.66 -14.46
N ALA A 90 9.55 -25.48 -14.90
CA ALA A 90 9.67 -24.25 -14.14
C ALA A 90 8.77 -24.27 -12.88
N ALA A 91 7.55 -24.79 -12.98
CA ALA A 91 6.63 -24.93 -11.86
C ALA A 91 7.15 -25.95 -10.83
N ASP A 92 7.71 -27.07 -11.28
CA ASP A 92 8.29 -28.09 -10.41
C ASP A 92 9.54 -27.55 -9.69
N ALA A 93 10.42 -26.80 -10.39
CA ALA A 93 11.57 -26.14 -9.80
C ALA A 93 11.16 -25.07 -8.77
N GLN A 94 10.08 -24.32 -9.04
CA GLN A 94 9.56 -23.34 -8.09
C GLN A 94 8.98 -24.01 -6.83
N ALA A 95 8.33 -25.14 -6.97
CA ALA A 95 7.81 -25.92 -5.84
C ALA A 95 8.95 -26.51 -4.98
N GLU A 96 10.02 -27.03 -5.60
CA GLU A 96 11.22 -27.52 -4.90
C GLU A 96 11.94 -26.38 -4.17
N ASN A 97 12.10 -25.21 -4.80
CA ASN A 97 12.68 -24.02 -4.18
C ASN A 97 11.88 -23.57 -2.95
N LEU A 98 10.55 -23.59 -3.04
CA LEU A 98 9.68 -23.24 -1.91
C LEU A 98 9.81 -24.24 -0.77
N ALA A 99 9.97 -25.52 -1.06
CA ALA A 99 10.17 -26.58 -0.07
C ALA A 99 11.55 -26.44 0.62
N ALA A 100 12.60 -26.14 -0.14
CA ALA A 100 13.93 -25.87 0.40
C ALA A 100 13.96 -24.62 1.31
N LEU A 101 13.29 -23.53 0.88
CA LEU A 101 13.15 -22.32 1.68
C LEU A 101 12.40 -22.58 2.99
N ARG A 102 11.33 -23.36 2.97
CA ARG A 102 10.61 -23.79 4.18
C ARG A 102 11.47 -24.61 5.13
N THR A 103 12.34 -25.44 4.59
CA THR A 103 13.25 -26.27 5.39
C THR A 103 14.33 -25.43 6.06
N LEU A 104 14.89 -24.45 5.35
CA LEU A 104 15.87 -23.49 5.87
C LEU A 104 15.26 -22.57 6.94
N VAL A 105 14.07 -22.04 6.70
CA VAL A 105 13.33 -21.22 7.67
C VAL A 105 13.00 -22.05 8.93
N ALA A 106 12.56 -23.29 8.77
CA ALA A 106 12.28 -24.18 9.89
C ALA A 106 13.57 -24.51 10.69
N ALA A 107 14.68 -24.73 10.02
CA ALA A 107 15.99 -24.97 10.67
C ALA A 107 16.48 -23.71 11.42
N SER A 108 16.34 -22.53 10.83
CA SER A 108 16.68 -21.24 11.46
C SER A 108 15.82 -20.95 12.69
N LEU A 109 14.51 -21.23 12.63
CA LEU A 109 13.58 -21.06 13.76
C LEU A 109 13.86 -22.05 14.89
N LEU A 110 14.25 -23.28 14.57
CA LEU A 110 14.59 -24.33 15.56
C LEU A 110 15.94 -24.09 16.25
N SER A 111 16.87 -23.39 15.57
CA SER A 111 18.22 -23.08 16.11
C SER A 111 18.26 -21.76 16.89
N GLY A 112 17.16 -21.05 17.05
CA GLY A 112 17.10 -19.79 17.79
C GLY A 112 17.77 -18.61 17.08
N GLY A 113 18.03 -18.73 15.78
CA GLY A 113 18.53 -17.62 14.95
C GLY A 113 19.98 -17.23 15.24
N ASP A 114 20.83 -18.16 15.69
CA ASP A 114 22.25 -17.89 15.93
C ASP A 114 23.02 -17.80 14.60
N PRO A 115 23.65 -16.65 14.28
CA PRO A 115 24.41 -16.45 13.04
C PRO A 115 25.51 -17.49 12.81
N GLU A 116 26.20 -17.95 13.88
CA GLU A 116 27.27 -18.95 13.79
C GLU A 116 26.74 -20.31 13.29
N HIS A 117 25.45 -20.60 13.49
CA HIS A 117 24.87 -21.85 13.03
C HIS A 117 24.46 -21.79 11.54
N LEU A 118 24.14 -20.60 11.05
CA LEU A 118 23.87 -20.35 9.63
C LEU A 118 25.16 -20.48 8.81
N ASP A 119 26.27 -19.91 9.32
CA ASP A 119 27.58 -20.00 8.69
C ASP A 119 28.11 -21.47 8.64
N ALA A 120 27.77 -22.27 9.65
CA ALA A 120 28.12 -23.69 9.66
C ALA A 120 27.31 -24.50 8.61
N LEU A 121 26.04 -24.20 8.44
CA LEU A 121 25.18 -24.81 7.39
C LEU A 121 25.58 -24.37 5.98
N LEU A 122 26.02 -23.13 5.81
CA LEU A 122 26.53 -22.63 4.53
C LEU A 122 27.90 -23.25 4.18
N ALA A 123 28.75 -23.50 5.18
CA ALA A 123 30.02 -24.19 4.99
C ALA A 123 29.85 -25.68 4.60
N GLU A 124 28.83 -26.38 5.13
CA GLU A 124 28.49 -27.75 4.72
C GLU A 124 28.03 -27.82 3.25
N VAL A 125 27.31 -26.76 2.77
CA VAL A 125 26.86 -26.67 1.37
C VAL A 125 28.04 -26.40 0.42
N ASP A 126 29.03 -25.62 0.83
CA ASP A 126 30.24 -25.34 0.04
C ASP A 126 31.21 -26.56 0.00
N GLU A 127 31.27 -27.39 1.04
CA GLU A 127 32.05 -28.65 1.01
C GLU A 127 31.47 -29.71 0.07
N GLU A 128 30.13 -29.76 -0.10
CA GLU A 128 29.48 -30.66 -1.07
C GLU A 128 29.59 -30.16 -2.52
N ALA A 129 29.90 -28.89 -2.75
CA ALA A 129 29.99 -28.28 -4.09
C ALA A 129 31.36 -28.44 -4.76
N GLY A 130 32.40 -29.01 -4.08
CA GLY A 130 33.72 -29.37 -4.62
C GLY A 130 34.59 -28.16 -5.00
N ASP A 131 35.83 -28.18 -4.51
CA ASP A 131 36.89 -27.20 -4.78
C ASP A 131 37.01 -26.85 -6.27
N GLU A 132 36.58 -25.68 -6.68
CA GLU A 132 37.04 -24.97 -7.88
C GLU A 132 37.63 -23.62 -7.46
N ASP A 133 38.83 -23.65 -6.95
CA ASP A 133 39.76 -22.52 -6.91
C ASP A 133 40.27 -22.30 -8.34
N ASP A 134 39.69 -21.34 -9.05
CA ASP A 134 40.32 -20.51 -10.10
C ASP A 134 39.31 -19.50 -10.66
N TRP A 135 38.99 -18.44 -9.91
CA TRP A 135 38.30 -17.28 -10.45
C TRP A 135 39.20 -16.04 -10.44
N GLU A 136 39.92 -15.81 -11.56
CA GLU A 136 40.52 -14.50 -11.83
C GLU A 136 39.54 -13.66 -12.69
N PRO A 137 39.29 -12.38 -12.35
CA PRO A 137 38.45 -11.50 -13.14
C PRO A 137 39.17 -11.10 -14.42
N VAL A 138 38.75 -11.67 -15.55
CA VAL A 138 39.24 -11.25 -16.89
C VAL A 138 38.37 -10.07 -17.34
N LEU A 139 39.00 -8.89 -17.41
CA LEU A 139 38.46 -7.73 -18.10
C LEU A 139 38.37 -8.01 -19.60
N PRO A 140 37.32 -7.59 -20.33
CA PRO A 140 37.17 -7.86 -21.75
C PRO A 140 37.97 -6.89 -22.58
N ASP A 141 39.12 -7.33 -23.05
CA ASP A 141 39.89 -6.69 -24.15
C ASP A 141 39.82 -7.59 -25.38
N THR A 142 38.68 -7.63 -26.06
CA THR A 142 38.66 -8.13 -27.46
C THR A 142 37.42 -7.59 -28.20
N PRO A 143 37.57 -6.99 -29.36
CA PRO A 143 36.46 -6.50 -30.17
C PRO A 143 35.67 -7.68 -30.79
N PRO A 144 34.34 -7.53 -31.02
CA PRO A 144 33.50 -8.58 -31.56
C PRO A 144 33.86 -8.86 -33.04
N GLY A 145 34.29 -10.09 -33.33
CA GLY A 145 34.48 -10.47 -34.73
C GLY A 145 35.46 -11.61 -35.04
N ALA A 146 36.00 -12.35 -34.10
CA ALA A 146 36.84 -13.51 -34.39
C ALA A 146 36.01 -14.81 -34.52
N PRO A 147 36.02 -15.54 -35.63
CA PRO A 147 35.32 -16.81 -35.77
C PRO A 147 36.12 -17.92 -35.07
N GLY A 148 35.54 -18.52 -34.02
CA GLY A 148 36.11 -19.67 -33.33
C GLY A 148 35.99 -19.72 -31.82
N ALA A 149 35.27 -18.79 -31.18
CA ALA A 149 34.99 -18.91 -29.75
C ALA A 149 33.69 -19.70 -29.56
N GLU A 150 33.80 -20.93 -29.08
CA GLU A 150 32.65 -21.67 -28.54
C GLU A 150 32.05 -20.89 -27.36
N PRO A 151 30.71 -20.82 -27.20
CA PRO A 151 30.09 -20.16 -26.07
C PRO A 151 30.38 -20.98 -24.78
N ARG A 152 31.28 -20.45 -23.96
CA ARG A 152 31.41 -20.91 -22.57
C ARG A 152 30.39 -20.17 -21.74
N ASP A 153 29.23 -20.74 -21.61
CA ASP A 153 28.29 -20.53 -20.50
C ASP A 153 27.15 -21.56 -20.67
N THR A 154 27.43 -22.80 -20.38
CA THR A 154 26.39 -23.75 -20.01
C THR A 154 26.32 -23.69 -18.50
N LEU A 155 25.37 -22.88 -17.97
CA LEU A 155 24.85 -23.11 -16.63
C LEU A 155 24.56 -24.61 -16.52
N ASP A 156 25.13 -25.26 -15.51
CA ASP A 156 24.93 -26.69 -15.26
C ASP A 156 23.42 -26.91 -15.00
N ALA A 157 22.73 -27.37 -16.03
CA ALA A 157 21.28 -27.64 -16.00
C ALA A 157 20.95 -28.95 -15.27
N SER A 158 21.88 -29.47 -14.44
CA SER A 158 21.59 -30.60 -13.58
C SER A 158 20.65 -30.18 -12.44
N PRO A 159 19.78 -31.10 -11.97
CA PRO A 159 18.93 -30.82 -10.80
C PRO A 159 19.73 -30.36 -9.56
N ALA A 160 20.95 -30.86 -9.39
CA ALA A 160 21.86 -30.47 -8.30
C ALA A 160 22.37 -29.03 -8.48
N GLY A 161 22.75 -28.64 -9.70
CA GLY A 161 23.16 -27.25 -10.01
C GLY A 161 22.02 -26.24 -9.83
N ALA A 162 20.79 -26.60 -10.22
CA ALA A 162 19.60 -25.77 -10.00
C ALA A 162 19.30 -25.64 -8.50
N HIS A 163 19.44 -26.70 -7.72
CA HIS A 163 19.27 -26.67 -6.26
C HIS A 163 20.31 -25.80 -5.56
N ALA A 164 21.58 -25.94 -5.92
CA ALA A 164 22.66 -25.10 -5.37
C ALA A 164 22.46 -23.62 -5.73
N ALA A 165 22.02 -23.30 -6.96
CA ALA A 165 21.69 -21.93 -7.36
C ALA A 165 20.51 -21.37 -6.54
N ALA A 166 19.48 -22.17 -6.29
CA ALA A 166 18.34 -21.76 -5.47
C ALA A 166 18.73 -21.48 -4.00
N LEU A 167 19.62 -22.32 -3.43
CA LEU A 167 20.14 -22.09 -2.08
C LEU A 167 20.99 -20.82 -1.99
N ARG A 168 21.83 -20.54 -2.99
CA ARG A 168 22.60 -19.28 -3.04
C ARG A 168 21.68 -18.05 -3.12
N VAL A 169 20.63 -18.10 -3.93
CA VAL A 169 19.63 -17.01 -4.01
C VAL A 169 18.92 -16.83 -2.67
N ALA A 170 18.52 -17.93 -2.02
CA ALA A 170 17.87 -17.88 -0.72
C ALA A 170 18.81 -17.33 0.37
N ALA A 171 20.09 -17.73 0.39
CA ALA A 171 21.09 -17.21 1.31
C ALA A 171 21.33 -15.70 1.10
N ALA A 172 21.48 -15.26 -0.15
CA ALA A 172 21.61 -13.85 -0.48
C ALA A 172 20.39 -13.03 -0.02
N GLN A 173 19.18 -13.57 -0.18
CA GLN A 173 17.97 -12.92 0.30
C GLN A 173 17.92 -12.78 1.82
N VAL A 174 18.37 -13.81 2.56
CA VAL A 174 18.47 -13.76 4.03
C VAL A 174 19.45 -12.68 4.47
N GLU A 175 20.60 -12.55 3.79
CA GLU A 175 21.60 -11.51 4.08
C GLU A 175 21.05 -10.11 3.81
N VAL A 176 20.38 -9.90 2.66
CA VAL A 176 19.71 -8.64 2.32
C VAL A 176 18.68 -8.27 3.37
N SER A 177 17.82 -9.21 3.77
CA SER A 177 16.79 -8.96 4.79
C SER A 177 17.39 -8.68 6.17
N ALA A 178 18.51 -9.31 6.52
CA ALA A 178 19.24 -9.00 7.76
C ALA A 178 19.81 -7.57 7.73
N ARG A 179 20.41 -7.17 6.61
CA ARG A 179 20.94 -5.83 6.39
C ARG A 179 19.82 -4.78 6.38
N MET A 180 18.69 -5.09 5.75
CA MET A 180 17.50 -4.23 5.77
C MET A 180 17.04 -3.96 7.21
N ARG A 181 16.90 -5.00 8.05
CA ARG A 181 16.54 -4.83 9.46
C ARG A 181 17.55 -3.98 10.23
N ALA A 182 18.85 -4.12 9.95
CA ALA A 182 19.88 -3.30 10.58
C ALA A 182 19.77 -1.82 10.18
N VAL A 183 19.55 -1.53 8.90
CA VAL A 183 19.33 -0.18 8.36
C VAL A 183 18.07 0.43 8.96
N GLU A 184 16.96 -0.30 8.97
CA GLU A 184 15.72 0.14 9.58
C GLU A 184 15.88 0.46 11.06
N ALA A 185 16.54 -0.40 11.84
CA ALA A 185 16.81 -0.17 13.26
C ALA A 185 17.69 1.08 13.48
N GLU A 186 18.69 1.32 12.62
CA GLU A 186 19.52 2.51 12.65
C GLU A 186 18.68 3.79 12.44
N ILE A 187 17.82 3.79 11.43
CA ILE A 187 16.95 4.93 11.11
C ILE A 187 15.90 5.14 12.22
N LEU A 188 15.28 4.06 12.72
CA LEU A 188 14.31 4.09 13.82
C LEU A 188 14.92 4.52 15.16
N SER A 189 16.23 4.39 15.36
CA SER A 189 16.93 4.87 16.55
C SER A 189 16.92 6.40 16.69
N ARG A 190 16.55 7.11 15.63
CA ARG A 190 16.42 8.56 15.58
C ARG A 190 15.12 9.02 16.23
N ALA A 191 15.01 10.35 16.49
CA ALA A 191 13.80 10.90 17.06
C ALA A 191 12.57 10.55 16.19
N PRO A 192 11.52 9.98 16.79
CA PRO A 192 10.32 9.58 16.06
C PRO A 192 9.53 10.79 15.57
N GLU A 193 8.64 10.59 14.59
CA GLU A 193 7.83 11.62 13.95
C GLU A 193 7.05 12.53 14.89
N HIS A 194 6.64 12.03 16.05
CA HIS A 194 5.88 12.79 17.05
C HIS A 194 6.72 13.61 18.02
N ARG A 195 8.07 13.57 17.92
CA ARG A 195 8.99 14.43 18.69
C ARG A 195 9.65 15.44 17.75
N VAL A 196 8.82 16.23 17.11
CA VAL A 196 9.27 17.19 16.09
C VAL A 196 9.99 18.38 16.74
N GLN A 197 11.15 18.71 16.22
CA GLN A 197 11.69 20.06 16.29
C GLN A 197 11.64 20.62 14.86
N PRO A 198 10.57 21.36 14.51
CA PRO A 198 10.34 21.80 13.14
C PRO A 198 11.51 22.64 12.62
N SER A 199 12.17 22.17 11.57
CA SER A 199 13.19 22.94 10.85
C SER A 199 13.39 22.31 9.48
N LEU A 200 13.35 23.11 8.43
CA LEU A 200 13.73 22.69 7.08
C LEU A 200 15.27 22.69 6.90
N GLU A 201 15.99 23.44 7.74
CA GLU A 201 17.43 23.69 7.59
C GLU A 201 18.27 22.41 7.51
N ARG A 202 17.92 21.36 8.28
CA ARG A 202 18.67 20.09 8.28
C ARG A 202 18.48 19.33 6.97
N VAL A 203 17.25 19.29 6.49
CA VAL A 203 16.92 18.63 5.20
C VAL A 203 17.55 19.42 4.05
N GLU A 204 17.39 20.75 4.03
CA GLU A 204 18.03 21.64 3.05
C GLU A 204 19.55 21.48 3.04
N ALA A 205 20.18 21.37 4.21
CA ALA A 205 21.63 21.20 4.30
C ALA A 205 22.11 19.88 3.70
N VAL A 206 21.35 18.79 3.83
CA VAL A 206 21.68 17.51 3.15
C VAL A 206 21.46 17.66 1.65
N LEU A 207 20.34 18.23 1.21
CA LEU A 207 20.03 18.44 -0.21
C LEU A 207 21.09 19.32 -0.89
N ASP A 208 21.59 20.38 -0.21
CA ASP A 208 22.72 21.19 -0.68
C ASP A 208 23.99 20.35 -0.93
N LEU A 209 24.28 19.40 -0.02
CA LEU A 209 25.47 18.54 -0.13
C LEU A 209 25.36 17.52 -1.26
N ILE A 210 24.16 17.00 -1.55
CA ILE A 210 23.91 16.00 -2.61
C ILE A 210 23.47 16.63 -3.93
N GLY A 211 23.48 17.96 -4.04
CA GLY A 211 23.26 18.68 -5.29
C GLY A 211 21.81 18.85 -5.73
N HIS A 212 20.86 18.85 -4.80
CA HIS A 212 19.44 19.11 -5.03
C HIS A 212 18.75 18.12 -5.99
N PRO A 213 18.76 16.81 -5.69
CA PRO A 213 18.14 15.81 -6.54
C PRO A 213 16.63 16.05 -6.76
N GLU A 214 15.94 16.68 -5.79
CA GLU A 214 14.52 17.04 -5.83
C GLU A 214 14.14 18.02 -6.95
N ARG A 215 15.12 18.61 -7.62
CA ARG A 215 14.92 19.53 -8.75
C ARG A 215 14.97 18.85 -10.12
N SER A 216 15.28 17.56 -10.18
CA SER A 216 15.44 16.81 -11.44
C SER A 216 14.11 16.30 -12.01
N TYR A 217 13.03 16.32 -11.25
CA TYR A 217 11.70 15.84 -11.62
C TYR A 217 10.60 16.81 -11.19
N LYS A 218 9.38 16.63 -11.73
CA LYS A 218 8.20 17.38 -11.27
C LYS A 218 7.69 16.84 -9.94
N VAL A 219 7.02 17.70 -9.16
CA VAL A 219 6.46 17.30 -7.86
C VAL A 219 4.98 17.70 -7.75
N VAL A 220 4.16 16.75 -7.31
CA VAL A 220 2.82 16.97 -6.76
C VAL A 220 2.94 16.85 -5.23
N HIS A 221 2.67 17.94 -4.50
CA HIS A 221 2.81 18.00 -3.04
C HIS A 221 1.44 18.01 -2.38
N ILE A 222 1.17 17.06 -1.48
CA ILE A 222 -0.17 16.81 -0.95
C ILE A 222 -0.21 16.97 0.56
N THR A 223 -1.07 17.88 1.08
CA THR A 223 -1.39 18.03 2.50
C THR A 223 -2.89 17.92 2.77
N GLY A 224 -3.27 17.92 4.02
CA GLY A 224 -4.64 17.85 4.53
C GLY A 224 -4.70 17.10 5.85
N THR A 225 -5.90 16.90 6.40
CA THR A 225 -6.05 16.06 7.60
C THR A 225 -6.34 14.62 7.16
N ASN A 226 -7.37 14.39 6.39
CA ASN A 226 -7.77 13.07 5.90
C ASN A 226 -7.68 13.02 4.36
N GLY A 227 -7.51 11.82 3.79
CA GLY A 227 -7.50 11.59 2.34
C GLY A 227 -6.14 11.74 1.66
N LYS A 228 -5.09 12.25 2.31
CA LYS A 228 -3.75 12.46 1.71
C LYS A 228 -3.21 11.25 0.97
N THR A 229 -3.06 10.13 1.68
CA THR A 229 -2.45 8.89 1.13
C THR A 229 -3.28 8.31 0.00
N SER A 230 -4.63 8.29 0.12
CA SER A 230 -5.52 7.81 -0.95
C SER A 230 -5.40 8.70 -2.19
N THR A 231 -5.40 10.03 -2.03
CA THR A 231 -5.19 10.97 -3.12
C THR A 231 -3.81 10.79 -3.76
N ALA A 232 -2.75 10.60 -2.95
CA ALA A 232 -1.40 10.37 -3.47
C ALA A 232 -1.31 9.09 -4.32
N ARG A 233 -1.91 7.99 -3.85
CA ARG A 233 -1.96 6.72 -4.59
C ARG A 233 -2.75 6.82 -5.89
N MET A 234 -3.92 7.47 -5.87
CA MET A 234 -4.72 7.71 -7.08
C MET A 234 -3.98 8.63 -8.08
N THR A 235 -3.31 9.68 -7.59
CA THR A 235 -2.48 10.56 -8.41
C THR A 235 -1.36 9.79 -9.10
N GLU A 236 -0.65 8.95 -8.35
CA GLU A 236 0.42 8.09 -8.90
C GLU A 236 -0.13 7.14 -9.97
N ARG A 237 -1.25 6.44 -9.72
CA ARG A 237 -1.85 5.52 -10.70
C ARG A 237 -2.31 6.23 -11.97
N LEU A 238 -2.89 7.42 -11.85
CA LEU A 238 -3.25 8.24 -13.02
C LEU A 238 -2.01 8.70 -13.81
N LEU A 239 -0.94 9.13 -13.13
CA LEU A 239 0.32 9.50 -13.79
C LEU A 239 0.95 8.30 -14.51
N ALA A 240 1.01 7.14 -13.86
CA ALA A 240 1.52 5.90 -14.46
C ALA A 240 0.69 5.48 -15.69
N ALA A 241 -0.65 5.64 -15.66
CA ALA A 241 -1.52 5.38 -16.81
C ALA A 241 -1.27 6.33 -17.99
N THR A 242 -0.65 7.50 -17.78
CA THR A 242 -0.17 8.36 -18.88
C THR A 242 1.15 7.90 -19.48
N GLY A 243 1.78 6.86 -18.93
CA GLY A 243 3.08 6.35 -19.34
C GLY A 243 4.29 7.04 -18.70
N LEU A 244 4.08 7.87 -17.66
CA LEU A 244 5.15 8.52 -16.91
C LEU A 244 5.72 7.58 -15.84
N ARG A 245 7.03 7.67 -15.60
CA ARG A 245 7.69 7.03 -14.47
C ARG A 245 7.40 7.82 -13.21
N THR A 246 6.99 7.13 -12.15
CA THR A 246 6.48 7.78 -10.94
C THR A 246 7.29 7.41 -9.72
N GLY A 247 7.46 8.41 -8.83
CA GLY A 247 7.87 8.21 -7.44
C GLY A 247 6.73 8.61 -6.51
N ARG A 248 6.57 7.91 -5.38
CA ARG A 248 5.61 8.29 -4.35
C ARG A 248 6.24 8.20 -2.96
N PHE A 249 6.09 9.29 -2.19
CA PHE A 249 6.44 9.34 -0.77
C PHE A 249 5.18 9.52 0.06
N THR A 250 4.89 8.58 0.96
CA THR A 250 3.68 8.58 1.80
C THR A 250 4.00 8.23 3.25
N SER A 251 3.14 8.66 4.20
CA SER A 251 3.27 8.35 5.63
C SER A 251 1.91 8.30 6.33
N PRO A 252 1.80 7.48 7.39
CA PRO A 252 2.72 6.43 7.79
C PRO A 252 2.61 5.18 6.90
N HIS A 253 3.47 4.19 7.10
CA HIS A 253 3.34 2.87 6.47
C HIS A 253 2.37 1.96 7.25
N LEU A 254 1.89 0.90 6.60
CA LEU A 254 1.11 -0.15 7.25
C LEU A 254 2.00 -1.30 7.72
N ALA A 255 2.59 -2.05 6.81
CA ALA A 255 3.36 -3.25 7.14
C ALA A 255 4.88 -2.99 7.21
N THR A 256 5.45 -2.29 6.23
CA THR A 256 6.90 -2.08 6.13
C THR A 256 7.26 -0.62 5.86
N VAL A 257 8.39 -0.17 6.40
CA VAL A 257 8.91 1.19 6.15
C VAL A 257 9.14 1.47 4.66
N ARG A 258 9.39 0.44 3.85
CA ARG A 258 9.59 0.54 2.40
C ARG A 258 8.38 1.07 1.63
N GLU A 259 7.16 0.88 2.17
CA GLU A 259 5.92 1.44 1.59
C GLU A 259 5.94 2.96 1.49
N ARG A 260 6.77 3.63 2.31
CA ARG A 260 6.90 5.09 2.30
C ARG A 260 7.55 5.62 1.03
N ILE A 261 8.38 4.81 0.38
CA ILE A 261 9.07 5.13 -0.88
C ILE A 261 8.63 4.12 -1.92
N ALA A 262 7.85 4.55 -2.89
CA ALA A 262 7.41 3.71 -3.99
C ALA A 262 7.94 4.23 -5.34
N LEU A 263 8.27 3.31 -6.23
CA LEU A 263 8.73 3.57 -7.59
C LEU A 263 7.79 2.83 -8.56
N ASP A 264 7.23 3.54 -9.51
CA ASP A 264 6.24 3.02 -10.46
C ASP A 264 5.07 2.24 -9.80
N GLY A 265 4.64 2.74 -8.62
CA GLY A 265 3.51 2.20 -7.87
C GLY A 265 3.83 1.07 -6.89
N GLU A 266 5.05 0.55 -6.88
CA GLU A 266 5.49 -0.53 -6.00
C GLU A 266 6.45 -0.02 -4.90
N PRO A 267 6.35 -0.52 -3.66
CA PRO A 267 7.33 -0.21 -2.63
C PRO A 267 8.76 -0.52 -3.08
N VAL A 268 9.70 0.34 -2.74
CA VAL A 268 11.12 0.09 -3.05
C VAL A 268 11.57 -1.26 -2.49
N SER A 269 12.42 -2.00 -3.23
CA SER A 269 12.95 -3.28 -2.78
C SER A 269 13.82 -3.12 -1.52
N GLU A 270 14.14 -4.22 -0.82
CA GLU A 270 15.04 -4.18 0.34
C GLU A 270 16.41 -3.63 -0.06
N GLU A 271 16.94 -4.09 -1.20
CA GLU A 271 18.22 -3.61 -1.76
C GLU A 271 18.14 -2.12 -2.12
N GLY A 272 17.04 -1.69 -2.76
CA GLY A 272 16.83 -0.30 -3.12
C GLY A 272 16.72 0.62 -1.90
N PHE A 273 16.07 0.15 -0.82
CA PHE A 273 15.99 0.90 0.43
C PHE A 273 17.36 1.01 1.13
N ILE A 274 18.13 -0.09 1.15
CA ILE A 274 19.49 -0.12 1.68
C ILE A 274 20.38 0.86 0.88
N ALA A 275 20.35 0.77 -0.45
CA ALA A 275 21.13 1.65 -1.33
C ALA A 275 20.78 3.12 -1.10
N ALA A 276 19.49 3.47 -1.08
CA ALA A 276 19.05 4.84 -0.81
C ALA A 276 19.53 5.37 0.55
N TRP A 277 19.61 4.52 1.58
CA TRP A 277 20.19 4.92 2.86
C TRP A 277 21.71 5.12 2.75
N GLU A 278 22.43 4.19 2.16
CA GLU A 278 23.88 4.24 2.04
C GLU A 278 24.37 5.45 1.24
N ASP A 279 23.63 5.84 0.21
CA ASP A 279 23.93 7.01 -0.61
C ASP A 279 23.80 8.32 0.16
N VAL A 280 22.78 8.47 1.01
CA VAL A 280 22.56 9.71 1.77
C VAL A 280 23.22 9.73 3.14
N ARG A 281 23.50 8.57 3.74
CA ARG A 281 24.02 8.41 5.09
C ARG A 281 25.23 9.29 5.41
N PRO A 282 26.29 9.36 4.58
CA PRO A 282 27.47 10.18 4.90
C PRO A 282 27.11 11.67 5.04
N TYR A 283 26.18 12.17 4.26
CA TYR A 283 25.75 13.57 4.29
C TYR A 283 24.83 13.85 5.47
N VAL A 284 23.97 12.90 5.83
CA VAL A 284 23.13 12.96 7.04
C VAL A 284 24.03 13.01 8.29
N GLU A 285 25.08 12.18 8.37
CA GLU A 285 26.04 12.17 9.46
C GLU A 285 26.80 13.52 9.56
N MET A 286 27.23 14.09 8.43
CA MET A 286 27.86 15.42 8.39
C MET A 286 26.95 16.53 8.92
N VAL A 287 25.65 16.49 8.58
CA VAL A 287 24.67 17.49 9.05
C VAL A 287 24.38 17.28 10.53
N ASP A 288 24.28 16.02 10.99
CA ASP A 288 24.11 15.66 12.41
C ASP A 288 25.28 16.21 13.25
N GLU A 289 26.53 16.02 12.80
CA GLU A 289 27.73 16.54 13.47
C GLU A 289 27.74 18.08 13.53
N ARG A 290 27.39 18.77 12.45
CA ARG A 290 27.29 20.23 12.41
C ARG A 290 26.21 20.74 13.37
N SER A 291 25.04 20.09 13.38
CA SER A 291 23.95 20.42 14.30
C SER A 291 24.39 20.24 15.76
N ALA A 292 25.01 19.13 16.10
CA ALA A 292 25.53 18.85 17.44
C ALA A 292 26.58 19.89 17.88
N ALA A 293 27.47 20.30 16.98
CA ALA A 293 28.51 21.32 17.27
C ALA A 293 27.91 22.69 17.65
N THR A 294 26.69 22.98 17.23
CA THR A 294 25.94 24.23 17.56
C THR A 294 24.89 24.01 18.66
N GLY A 295 24.85 22.85 19.29
CA GLY A 295 23.88 22.49 20.34
C GLY A 295 22.49 22.14 19.81
N GLY A 296 22.38 21.86 18.52
CA GLY A 296 21.15 21.37 17.87
C GLY A 296 20.97 19.86 18.00
N VAL A 297 19.92 19.35 17.37
CA VAL A 297 19.53 17.93 17.39
C VAL A 297 19.90 17.24 16.08
N ARG A 298 20.02 15.92 16.14
CA ARG A 298 20.16 15.06 14.94
C ARG A 298 18.89 15.11 14.09
N MET A 299 19.02 14.84 12.80
CA MET A 299 17.88 14.62 11.91
C MET A 299 16.96 13.54 12.47
N SER A 300 15.65 13.78 12.43
CA SER A 300 14.63 12.84 12.84
C SER A 300 14.49 11.69 11.84
N PHE A 301 13.80 10.64 12.26
CA PHE A 301 13.39 9.52 11.38
C PHE A 301 12.71 10.00 10.09
N PHE A 302 11.74 10.92 10.21
CA PHE A 302 10.98 11.42 9.05
C PHE A 302 11.84 12.29 8.12
N GLU A 303 12.71 13.14 8.65
CA GLU A 303 13.64 13.97 7.84
C GLU A 303 14.59 13.08 7.03
N VAL A 304 15.11 12.00 7.61
CA VAL A 304 15.97 11.05 6.92
C VAL A 304 15.23 10.34 5.80
N LEU A 305 14.04 9.81 6.06
CA LEU A 305 13.24 9.15 5.02
C LEU A 305 12.85 10.12 3.90
N THR A 306 12.59 11.38 4.22
CA THR A 306 12.33 12.41 3.20
C THR A 306 13.52 12.57 2.26
N VAL A 307 14.73 12.73 2.81
CA VAL A 307 15.95 12.85 1.99
C VAL A 307 16.19 11.58 1.15
N MET A 308 16.05 10.40 1.76
CA MET A 308 16.17 9.12 1.04
C MET A 308 15.20 9.04 -0.14
N ALA A 309 13.93 9.40 0.07
CA ALA A 309 12.93 9.39 -1.01
C ALA A 309 13.29 10.34 -2.13
N LEU A 310 13.66 11.59 -1.79
CA LEU A 310 14.00 12.61 -2.79
C LEU A 310 15.25 12.23 -3.61
N ALA A 311 16.24 11.59 -3.00
CA ALA A 311 17.42 11.07 -3.70
C ALA A 311 17.06 9.85 -4.57
N ALA A 312 16.33 8.86 -4.01
CA ALA A 312 15.92 7.66 -4.74
C ALA A 312 15.09 7.96 -6.00
N PHE A 313 14.26 9.00 -5.99
CA PHE A 313 13.49 9.45 -7.15
C PHE A 313 14.37 10.02 -8.27
N ALA A 314 15.51 10.60 -7.95
CA ALA A 314 16.47 11.07 -8.95
C ALA A 314 17.32 9.92 -9.50
N ASP A 315 17.74 8.98 -8.65
CA ASP A 315 18.54 7.81 -9.04
C ASP A 315 17.73 6.85 -9.91
N TYR A 316 16.46 6.67 -9.58
CA TYR A 316 15.47 6.02 -10.44
C TYR A 316 14.73 7.08 -11.27
N PRO A 317 15.29 7.61 -12.36
CA PRO A 317 14.91 8.89 -12.95
C PRO A 317 13.39 8.97 -13.23
N VAL A 318 12.62 9.34 -12.19
CA VAL A 318 11.18 9.52 -12.31
C VAL A 318 10.87 10.81 -13.06
N ASP A 319 9.75 10.83 -13.79
CA ASP A 319 9.24 12.04 -14.42
C ASP A 319 8.52 12.94 -13.43
N VAL A 320 7.78 12.32 -12.50
CA VAL A 320 6.95 13.00 -11.49
C VAL A 320 7.02 12.26 -10.16
N ALA A 321 7.25 13.00 -9.07
CA ALA A 321 7.11 12.51 -7.71
C ALA A 321 5.81 13.03 -7.08
N VAL A 322 5.07 12.15 -6.41
CA VAL A 322 3.91 12.48 -5.57
C VAL A 322 4.36 12.43 -4.11
N VAL A 323 4.40 13.57 -3.44
CA VAL A 323 4.97 13.72 -2.10
C VAL A 323 3.87 14.08 -1.11
N GLU A 324 3.59 13.19 -0.18
CA GLU A 324 2.67 13.42 0.93
C GLU A 324 3.39 14.12 2.08
N VAL A 325 2.79 15.18 2.62
CA VAL A 325 3.22 15.87 3.83
C VAL A 325 2.99 14.98 5.05
N GLY A 326 4.01 14.82 5.88
CA GLY A 326 3.89 14.04 7.12
C GLY A 326 2.93 14.70 8.11
N MET A 327 3.17 15.97 8.45
CA MET A 327 2.35 16.72 9.39
C MET A 327 2.39 18.22 9.11
N GLY A 328 1.20 18.86 9.07
CA GLY A 328 1.12 20.30 8.83
C GLY A 328 1.40 20.67 7.37
N GLY A 329 2.45 21.39 7.12
CA GLY A 329 2.86 21.85 5.77
C GLY A 329 4.06 22.79 5.84
N GLN A 330 3.89 23.98 6.36
CA GLN A 330 4.89 25.06 6.33
C GLN A 330 6.30 24.64 6.78
N TRP A 331 6.38 23.82 7.81
CA TRP A 331 7.64 23.37 8.42
C TRP A 331 7.87 21.86 8.29
N ASP A 332 7.04 21.17 7.52
CA ASP A 332 7.21 19.74 7.25
C ASP A 332 8.47 19.49 6.42
N ALA A 333 9.19 18.43 6.73
CA ALA A 333 10.44 18.07 6.04
C ALA A 333 10.28 18.01 4.52
N THR A 334 9.09 17.66 4.03
CA THR A 334 8.79 17.59 2.59
C THR A 334 8.65 18.96 1.93
N ASN A 335 8.50 20.08 2.72
CA ASN A 335 8.26 21.40 2.16
C ASN A 335 9.50 22.06 1.52
N VAL A 336 10.61 21.35 1.48
CA VAL A 336 11.83 21.72 0.72
C VAL A 336 11.63 21.58 -0.80
N VAL A 337 10.63 20.81 -1.25
CA VAL A 337 10.37 20.59 -2.68
C VAL A 337 9.80 21.85 -3.36
N ARG A 338 10.07 21.99 -4.66
CA ARG A 338 9.46 23.00 -5.53
C ARG A 338 8.35 22.35 -6.35
N SER A 339 7.16 22.26 -5.77
CA SER A 339 6.01 21.63 -6.39
C SER A 339 5.46 22.45 -7.56
N GLN A 340 5.06 21.76 -8.63
CA GLN A 340 4.28 22.34 -9.72
C GLN A 340 2.78 22.30 -9.44
N VAL A 341 2.36 21.32 -8.60
CA VAL A 341 0.99 21.16 -8.17
C VAL A 341 0.95 20.92 -6.67
N GLU A 342 0.05 21.61 -5.99
CA GLU A 342 -0.18 21.51 -4.56
C GLU A 342 -1.62 21.10 -4.31
N VAL A 343 -1.82 20.07 -3.49
CA VAL A 343 -3.14 19.54 -3.19
C VAL A 343 -3.43 19.67 -1.71
N ILE A 344 -4.58 20.28 -1.36
CA ILE A 344 -5.08 20.36 0.01
C ILE A 344 -6.36 19.53 0.10
N THR A 345 -6.26 18.34 0.70
CA THR A 345 -7.38 17.46 0.99
C THR A 345 -8.19 17.99 2.19
N PRO A 346 -9.33 17.40 2.59
CA PRO A 346 -10.15 17.93 3.67
C PRO A 346 -9.38 18.18 4.97
N ILE A 347 -9.60 19.37 5.56
CA ILE A 347 -9.01 19.80 6.83
C ILE A 347 -10.02 19.62 7.95
N GLY A 348 -9.58 18.97 9.03
CA GLY A 348 -10.30 18.77 10.28
C GLY A 348 -9.38 18.94 11.48
N LEU A 349 -9.93 18.80 12.68
CA LEU A 349 -9.16 18.83 13.92
C LEU A 349 -8.34 17.55 14.06
N ASP A 350 -7.04 17.69 14.06
CA ASP A 350 -6.07 16.63 14.36
C ASP A 350 -4.72 17.27 14.73
N HIS A 351 -3.87 16.52 15.44
CA HIS A 351 -2.54 16.99 15.86
C HIS A 351 -2.54 18.34 16.57
N LYS A 352 -3.56 18.62 17.42
CA LYS A 352 -3.76 19.92 18.09
C LYS A 352 -2.51 20.42 18.82
N ALA A 353 -1.79 19.52 19.49
CA ALA A 353 -0.57 19.86 20.23
C ALA A 353 0.52 20.53 19.36
N TRP A 354 0.48 20.36 18.03
CA TRP A 354 1.49 20.84 17.08
C TRP A 354 0.96 21.87 16.10
N LEU A 355 -0.30 21.73 15.68
CA LEU A 355 -0.88 22.55 14.61
C LEU A 355 -1.80 23.65 15.12
N GLY A 356 -2.17 23.63 16.42
CA GLY A 356 -3.12 24.55 17.04
C GLY A 356 -4.47 23.92 17.34
N ASP A 357 -5.27 24.64 18.12
CA ASP A 357 -6.54 24.17 18.66
C ASP A 357 -7.73 24.44 17.71
N THR A 358 -7.52 25.22 16.66
CA THR A 358 -8.57 25.68 15.76
C THR A 358 -8.33 25.21 14.32
N ILE A 359 -9.43 25.04 13.56
CA ILE A 359 -9.37 24.72 12.12
C ILE A 359 -8.56 25.79 11.36
N GLU A 360 -8.66 27.07 11.75
CA GLU A 360 -7.93 28.17 11.10
C GLU A 360 -6.41 28.04 11.27
N GLU A 361 -5.93 27.72 12.48
CA GLU A 361 -4.49 27.51 12.75
C GLU A 361 -3.94 26.32 11.98
N ILE A 362 -4.67 25.19 12.02
CA ILE A 362 -4.32 23.96 11.29
C ILE A 362 -4.26 24.25 9.78
N ALA A 363 -5.27 24.93 9.25
CA ALA A 363 -5.34 25.28 7.83
C ALA A 363 -4.23 26.25 7.42
N THR A 364 -3.89 27.21 8.26
CA THR A 364 -2.80 28.16 8.01
C THR A 364 -1.46 27.43 7.88
N THR A 365 -1.17 26.49 8.79
CA THR A 365 0.06 25.69 8.74
C THR A 365 0.09 24.79 7.50
N LYS A 366 -1.05 24.17 7.14
CA LYS A 366 -1.15 23.31 5.95
C LYS A 366 -1.01 24.10 4.66
N ALA A 367 -1.67 25.27 4.57
CA ALA A 367 -1.56 26.16 3.41
C ALA A 367 -0.14 26.73 3.20
N GLY A 368 0.76 26.54 4.16
CA GLY A 368 2.18 26.89 4.02
C GLY A 368 2.96 26.05 2.98
N ILE A 369 2.34 25.07 2.35
CA ILE A 369 2.92 24.39 1.16
C ILE A 369 2.74 25.21 -0.12
N VAL A 370 1.84 26.20 -0.14
CA VAL A 370 1.51 27.00 -1.34
C VAL A 370 2.71 27.85 -1.76
N LYS A 371 3.07 27.77 -3.05
CA LYS A 371 4.25 28.44 -3.65
C LYS A 371 3.88 29.16 -4.95
N ASP A 372 4.67 30.17 -5.30
CA ASP A 372 4.48 30.94 -6.52
C ASP A 372 4.58 30.09 -7.78
N GLY A 373 3.63 30.28 -8.69
CA GLY A 373 3.61 29.64 -10.01
C GLY A 373 3.07 28.22 -10.02
N ALA A 374 2.62 27.69 -8.88
CA ALA A 374 2.03 26.37 -8.79
C ALA A 374 0.53 26.35 -9.16
N THR A 375 0.01 25.17 -9.43
CA THR A 375 -1.43 24.95 -9.46
C THR A 375 -1.89 24.42 -8.11
N LEU A 376 -2.74 25.19 -7.42
CA LEU A 376 -3.36 24.81 -6.16
C LEU A 376 -4.68 24.06 -6.43
N VAL A 377 -4.79 22.82 -5.93
CA VAL A 377 -6.01 21.99 -6.01
C VAL A 377 -6.56 21.80 -4.59
N THR A 378 -7.83 22.13 -4.36
CA THR A 378 -8.41 22.01 -3.01
C THR A 378 -9.76 21.30 -3.02
N SER A 379 -9.99 20.46 -2.01
CA SER A 379 -11.30 19.89 -1.71
C SER A 379 -12.24 20.95 -1.13
N LEU A 380 -13.52 20.58 -0.98
CA LEU A 380 -14.44 21.29 -0.10
C LEU A 380 -13.83 21.42 1.30
N GLN A 381 -13.96 22.59 1.89
CA GLN A 381 -13.33 22.92 3.16
C GLN A 381 -14.33 23.58 4.13
N PRO A 382 -14.20 23.35 5.44
CA PRO A 382 -14.85 24.20 6.43
C PRO A 382 -14.51 25.67 6.21
N ARG A 383 -15.45 26.57 6.49
CA ARG A 383 -15.28 28.02 6.22
C ARG A 383 -13.98 28.60 6.77
N ALA A 384 -13.60 28.27 7.99
CA ALA A 384 -12.37 28.77 8.59
C ALA A 384 -11.10 28.30 7.85
N ALA A 385 -11.10 27.04 7.36
CA ALA A 385 -10.01 26.51 6.53
C ALA A 385 -9.99 27.18 5.16
N GLN A 386 -11.15 27.37 4.54
CA GLN A 386 -11.28 28.06 3.25
C GLN A 386 -10.70 29.48 3.32
N GLU A 387 -11.01 30.23 4.38
CA GLU A 387 -10.50 31.59 4.59
C GLU A 387 -8.96 31.63 4.74
N ALA A 388 -8.37 30.63 5.40
CA ALA A 388 -6.91 30.50 5.49
C ALA A 388 -6.27 30.18 4.13
N ILE A 389 -6.86 29.26 3.38
CA ILE A 389 -6.40 28.90 2.03
C ILE A 389 -6.53 30.09 1.06
N VAL A 390 -7.61 30.87 1.12
CA VAL A 390 -7.79 32.10 0.32
C VAL A 390 -6.64 33.09 0.61
N ARG A 391 -6.26 33.27 1.88
CA ARG A 391 -5.14 34.15 2.25
C ARG A 391 -3.82 33.66 1.66
N ALA A 392 -3.55 32.36 1.73
CA ALA A 392 -2.35 31.77 1.14
C ALA A 392 -2.34 31.91 -0.39
N ALA A 393 -3.44 31.56 -1.06
CA ALA A 393 -3.57 31.70 -2.51
C ALA A 393 -3.42 33.15 -2.99
N ALA A 394 -3.91 34.12 -2.22
CA ALA A 394 -3.78 35.55 -2.54
C ALA A 394 -2.37 36.10 -2.31
N ALA A 395 -1.55 35.44 -1.50
CA ALA A 395 -0.15 35.82 -1.24
C ALA A 395 0.79 35.27 -2.32
N HIS A 396 0.34 34.33 -3.14
CA HIS A 396 1.14 33.65 -4.16
C HIS A 396 0.44 33.72 -5.53
N ASP A 397 1.22 33.69 -6.62
CA ASP A 397 0.69 33.65 -7.99
C ASP A 397 0.34 32.21 -8.36
N VAL A 398 -0.85 31.74 -7.96
CA VAL A 398 -1.31 30.37 -8.18
C VAL A 398 -2.47 30.27 -9.16
N VAL A 399 -2.52 29.19 -9.92
CA VAL A 399 -3.73 28.78 -10.65
C VAL A 399 -4.55 27.92 -9.69
N TRP A 400 -5.69 28.44 -9.22
CA TRP A 400 -6.50 27.73 -8.25
C TRP A 400 -7.60 26.89 -8.89
N ARG A 401 -7.65 25.58 -8.55
CA ARG A 401 -8.67 24.61 -8.88
C ARG A 401 -9.34 24.17 -7.59
N ARG A 402 -10.58 24.52 -7.35
CA ARG A 402 -11.28 24.19 -6.11
C ARG A 402 -12.52 23.35 -6.39
N GLU A 403 -12.79 22.45 -5.47
CA GLU A 403 -14.03 21.69 -5.46
C GLU A 403 -15.19 22.59 -5.09
N LEU A 404 -16.32 22.46 -5.82
CA LEU A 404 -17.55 23.16 -5.57
C LEU A 404 -18.50 22.33 -4.72
N ASP A 405 -19.31 23.04 -3.94
CA ASP A 405 -20.49 22.46 -3.33
C ASP A 405 -21.37 21.84 -4.42
N PRO A 406 -21.85 20.59 -4.26
CA PRO A 406 -22.74 19.95 -5.23
C PRO A 406 -24.02 20.75 -5.54
N GLU A 407 -24.49 21.57 -4.61
CA GLU A 407 -25.65 22.46 -4.79
C GLU A 407 -25.33 23.75 -5.56
N SER A 408 -24.05 23.98 -5.90
CA SER A 408 -23.65 25.13 -6.70
C SER A 408 -24.19 25.03 -8.11
N GLU A 409 -24.73 26.15 -8.66
CA GLU A 409 -25.18 26.25 -10.07
C GLU A 409 -24.06 25.98 -11.09
N TYR A 410 -22.79 26.00 -10.66
CA TYR A 410 -21.62 25.74 -11.51
C TYR A 410 -21.12 24.29 -11.40
N ALA A 411 -21.69 23.47 -10.51
CA ALA A 411 -21.31 22.08 -10.37
C ALA A 411 -21.54 21.31 -11.69
N GLY A 412 -20.52 20.57 -12.13
CA GLY A 412 -20.56 19.79 -13.37
C GLY A 412 -20.32 20.57 -14.67
N GLN A 413 -19.95 21.86 -14.59
CA GLN A 413 -19.64 22.69 -15.78
C GLN A 413 -18.12 22.76 -16.00
N PRO A 414 -17.58 22.24 -17.12
CA PRO A 414 -16.16 22.39 -17.46
C PRO A 414 -15.79 23.86 -17.71
N GLY A 415 -14.55 24.23 -17.43
CA GLY A 415 -13.98 25.52 -17.79
C GLY A 415 -14.16 26.65 -16.76
N ALA A 416 -14.88 26.41 -15.66
CA ALA A 416 -15.04 27.38 -14.59
C ALA A 416 -13.83 27.46 -13.63
N GLY A 417 -12.80 26.61 -13.81
CA GLY A 417 -11.68 26.47 -12.88
C GLY A 417 -12.03 25.68 -11.62
N GLU A 418 -13.19 25.08 -11.58
CA GLU A 418 -13.80 24.44 -10.42
C GLU A 418 -14.03 22.95 -10.68
N LEU A 419 -14.08 22.17 -9.61
CA LEU A 419 -14.13 20.72 -9.62
C LEU A 419 -15.45 20.27 -9.00
N SER A 420 -16.05 19.16 -9.50
CA SER A 420 -17.21 18.57 -8.82
C SER A 420 -17.35 17.06 -9.08
N VAL A 421 -17.82 16.34 -8.07
CA VAL A 421 -18.39 15.01 -8.23
C VAL A 421 -19.84 15.18 -8.69
N VAL A 422 -20.09 14.96 -9.99
CA VAL A 422 -21.41 15.22 -10.62
C VAL A 422 -22.42 14.14 -10.24
N SER A 423 -21.97 12.88 -10.22
CA SER A 423 -22.80 11.74 -9.83
C SER A 423 -21.94 10.63 -9.24
N ARG A 424 -22.54 9.83 -8.36
CA ARG A 424 -21.94 8.66 -7.76
C ARG A 424 -22.99 7.56 -7.60
N GLN A 425 -22.60 6.33 -7.93
CA GLN A 425 -23.43 5.15 -7.78
C GLN A 425 -22.59 4.03 -7.17
N LEU A 426 -23.16 3.28 -6.25
CA LEU A 426 -22.52 2.09 -5.72
C LEU A 426 -22.41 1.00 -6.79
N ALA A 427 -21.26 0.34 -6.85
CA ALA A 427 -21.00 -0.78 -7.74
C ALA A 427 -20.36 -1.94 -6.96
N VAL A 428 -20.40 -3.13 -7.54
CA VAL A 428 -19.76 -4.30 -6.91
C VAL A 428 -18.25 -4.08 -6.82
N GLY A 429 -17.73 -4.09 -5.60
CA GLY A 429 -16.30 -3.89 -5.33
C GLY A 429 -15.83 -2.44 -5.40
N GLY A 430 -16.76 -1.45 -5.43
CA GLY A 430 -16.40 -0.04 -5.49
C GLY A 430 -17.57 0.87 -5.86
N GLN A 431 -17.32 1.86 -6.70
CA GLN A 431 -18.29 2.87 -7.11
C GLN A 431 -18.05 3.36 -8.54
N LEU A 432 -19.12 3.75 -9.25
CA LEU A 432 -19.07 4.47 -10.52
C LEU A 432 -19.31 5.95 -10.25
N VAL A 433 -18.47 6.81 -10.82
CA VAL A 433 -18.54 8.26 -10.60
C VAL A 433 -18.49 9.02 -11.92
N THR A 434 -19.14 10.17 -11.96
CA THR A 434 -18.93 11.19 -12.98
C THR A 434 -18.19 12.37 -12.35
N LEU A 435 -17.00 12.67 -12.87
CA LEU A 435 -16.11 13.71 -12.35
C LEU A 435 -16.02 14.85 -13.35
N ALA A 436 -16.28 16.08 -12.91
CA ALA A 436 -16.07 17.29 -13.71
C ALA A 436 -14.86 18.05 -13.21
N THR A 437 -13.94 18.38 -14.12
CA THR A 437 -12.78 19.23 -13.90
C THR A 437 -12.84 20.49 -14.74
N ALA A 438 -11.87 21.38 -14.59
CA ALA A 438 -11.73 22.53 -15.48
C ALA A 438 -11.51 22.16 -16.95
N ALA A 439 -11.02 20.97 -17.24
CA ALA A 439 -10.66 20.53 -18.58
C ALA A 439 -11.74 19.69 -19.26
N ALA A 440 -12.45 18.82 -18.51
CA ALA A 440 -13.45 17.90 -19.08
C ALA A 440 -14.43 17.35 -18.03
N VAL A 441 -15.44 16.63 -18.51
CA VAL A 441 -16.28 15.74 -17.71
C VAL A 441 -15.95 14.30 -18.08
N TYR A 442 -15.71 13.47 -17.06
CA TYR A 442 -15.38 12.05 -17.17
C TYR A 442 -16.55 11.25 -16.59
N GLU A 443 -17.27 10.55 -17.46
CA GLU A 443 -18.45 9.78 -17.10
C GLU A 443 -18.11 8.31 -16.83
N ASP A 444 -18.88 7.67 -15.96
CA ASP A 444 -18.82 6.22 -15.66
C ASP A 444 -17.43 5.71 -15.26
N VAL A 445 -16.68 6.52 -14.52
CA VAL A 445 -15.35 6.15 -14.03
C VAL A 445 -15.49 5.20 -12.84
N PHE A 446 -14.93 4.00 -12.95
CA PHE A 446 -14.92 3.02 -11.86
C PHE A 446 -13.78 3.25 -10.88
N ILE A 447 -14.10 3.28 -9.58
CA ILE A 447 -13.14 3.38 -8.48
C ILE A 447 -13.33 2.16 -7.57
N PRO A 448 -12.34 1.24 -7.43
CA PRO A 448 -12.45 0.01 -6.63
C PRO A 448 -12.24 0.29 -5.13
N LEU A 449 -12.76 1.40 -4.62
CA LEU A 449 -12.68 1.83 -3.23
C LEU A 449 -14.06 2.27 -2.76
N HIS A 450 -14.33 1.99 -1.49
CA HIS A 450 -15.61 2.31 -0.85
C HIS A 450 -15.59 3.67 -0.16
N GLY A 451 -16.78 4.27 0.00
CA GLY A 451 -17.00 5.56 0.66
C GLY A 451 -17.03 6.74 -0.31
N SER A 452 -17.95 7.68 -0.05
CA SER A 452 -18.15 8.90 -0.86
C SER A 452 -16.87 9.74 -0.96
N TYR A 453 -16.11 9.82 0.13
CA TYR A 453 -14.84 10.56 0.20
C TYR A 453 -13.78 10.07 -0.79
N GLN A 454 -13.85 8.82 -1.26
CA GLN A 454 -12.91 8.33 -2.29
C GLN A 454 -13.20 8.92 -3.68
N ALA A 455 -14.46 9.25 -3.99
CA ALA A 455 -14.80 9.98 -5.21
C ALA A 455 -14.20 11.41 -5.20
N HIS A 456 -14.25 12.09 -4.05
CA HIS A 456 -13.62 13.40 -3.86
C HIS A 456 -12.09 13.32 -3.94
N ASN A 457 -11.46 12.29 -3.31
CA ASN A 457 -10.02 12.05 -3.44
C ASN A 457 -9.60 11.81 -4.91
N ALA A 458 -10.41 11.04 -5.67
CA ALA A 458 -10.18 10.80 -7.09
C ALA A 458 -10.31 12.07 -7.94
N LEU A 459 -11.28 12.94 -7.62
CA LEU A 459 -11.44 14.22 -8.27
C LEU A 459 -10.22 15.12 -8.08
N LEU A 460 -9.68 15.21 -6.85
CA LEU A 460 -8.47 15.97 -6.57
C LEU A 460 -7.24 15.39 -7.29
N ALA A 461 -7.10 14.06 -7.28
CA ALA A 461 -6.03 13.37 -7.98
C ALA A 461 -6.07 13.62 -9.50
N LEU A 462 -7.26 13.54 -10.09
CA LEU A 462 -7.48 13.81 -11.51
C LEU A 462 -7.10 15.25 -11.87
N ALA A 463 -7.58 16.22 -11.10
CA ALA A 463 -7.26 17.64 -11.31
C ALA A 463 -5.76 17.93 -11.16
N ALA A 464 -5.09 17.25 -10.21
CA ALA A 464 -3.65 17.36 -10.03
C ALA A 464 -2.88 16.82 -11.24
N VAL A 465 -3.29 15.67 -11.79
CA VAL A 465 -2.65 15.08 -12.97
C VAL A 465 -2.90 15.95 -14.22
N GLU A 466 -4.11 16.45 -14.42
CA GLU A 466 -4.37 17.43 -15.50
C GLU A 466 -3.45 18.64 -15.39
N ALA A 467 -3.22 19.16 -14.17
CA ALA A 467 -2.32 20.29 -13.96
C ALA A 467 -0.87 19.93 -14.31
N VAL A 468 -0.37 18.77 -13.92
CA VAL A 468 0.97 18.25 -14.32
C VAL A 468 1.09 18.16 -15.83
N MET A 469 0.00 17.78 -16.53
CA MET A 469 -0.09 17.64 -17.99
C MET A 469 -0.37 18.97 -18.71
N GLY A 470 -0.26 20.10 -18.01
CA GLY A 470 -0.44 21.45 -18.58
C GLY A 470 -1.88 21.89 -18.68
N GLY A 471 -2.76 21.42 -17.82
CA GLY A 471 -4.17 21.79 -17.71
C GLY A 471 -5.05 21.21 -18.83
N ARG A 472 -4.63 20.12 -19.45
CA ARG A 472 -5.34 19.47 -20.56
C ARG A 472 -6.17 18.30 -20.04
N ALA A 473 -7.33 18.06 -20.68
CA ALA A 473 -8.10 16.86 -20.48
C ALA A 473 -7.26 15.60 -20.79
N LEU A 474 -7.38 14.59 -19.95
CA LEU A 474 -6.77 13.29 -20.17
C LEU A 474 -7.65 12.43 -21.09
N PRO A 475 -7.11 11.48 -21.84
CA PRO A 475 -7.93 10.47 -22.52
C PRO A 475 -8.80 9.71 -21.50
N ALA A 476 -10.07 9.46 -21.83
CA ALA A 476 -10.99 8.77 -20.93
C ALA A 476 -10.48 7.38 -20.49
N THR A 477 -9.80 6.66 -21.41
CA THR A 477 -9.17 5.36 -21.12
C THR A 477 -8.07 5.48 -20.05
N VAL A 478 -7.25 6.52 -20.09
CA VAL A 478 -6.21 6.78 -19.08
C VAL A 478 -6.85 7.00 -17.70
N VAL A 479 -7.93 7.76 -17.63
CA VAL A 479 -8.65 8.02 -16.38
C VAL A 479 -9.29 6.74 -15.84
N GLN A 480 -9.94 5.97 -16.72
CA GLN A 480 -10.53 4.68 -16.35
C GLN A 480 -9.48 3.68 -15.86
N ASP A 481 -8.41 3.46 -16.63
CA ASP A 481 -7.36 2.50 -16.27
C ASP A 481 -6.62 2.91 -14.98
N GLY A 482 -6.30 4.20 -14.85
CA GLY A 482 -5.61 4.74 -13.69
C GLY A 482 -6.44 4.59 -12.40
N LEU A 483 -7.71 5.01 -12.41
CA LEU A 483 -8.56 4.94 -11.23
C LEU A 483 -9.05 3.52 -10.93
N ALA A 484 -9.31 2.69 -11.94
CA ALA A 484 -9.66 1.28 -11.75
C ALA A 484 -8.52 0.46 -11.13
N SER A 485 -7.26 0.89 -11.28
CA SER A 485 -6.09 0.27 -10.64
C SER A 485 -5.76 0.82 -9.25
N ALA A 486 -6.55 1.78 -8.74
CA ALA A 486 -6.29 2.43 -7.46
C ALA A 486 -6.46 1.47 -6.29
N THR A 487 -5.50 1.47 -5.37
CA THR A 487 -5.55 0.71 -4.12
C THR A 487 -5.27 1.64 -2.95
N SER A 488 -5.96 1.42 -1.83
CA SER A 488 -5.72 2.15 -0.59
C SER A 488 -5.85 1.19 0.60
N PRO A 489 -4.83 0.35 0.85
CA PRO A 489 -4.85 -0.62 1.93
C PRO A 489 -5.16 0.04 3.29
N GLY A 490 -5.95 -0.64 4.13
CA GLY A 490 -6.37 -0.12 5.42
C GLY A 490 -7.31 1.10 5.33
N ARG A 491 -8.02 1.29 4.22
CA ARG A 491 -9.06 2.32 4.05
C ARG A 491 -10.35 1.66 3.60
N LEU A 492 -11.25 1.41 4.56
CA LEU A 492 -12.50 0.67 4.41
C LEU A 492 -12.30 -0.61 3.58
N GLU A 493 -11.32 -1.38 3.98
CA GLU A 493 -10.91 -2.61 3.30
C GLU A 493 -11.67 -3.81 3.87
N VAL A 494 -12.17 -4.68 2.99
CA VAL A 494 -12.80 -5.94 3.36
C VAL A 494 -11.74 -7.02 3.53
N LEU A 495 -11.47 -7.43 4.77
CA LEU A 495 -10.52 -8.49 5.08
C LEU A 495 -11.14 -9.89 5.00
N ARG A 496 -12.41 -10.01 5.34
CA ARG A 496 -13.19 -11.25 5.27
C ARG A 496 -14.64 -10.93 4.91
N SER A 497 -15.29 -11.77 4.12
CA SER A 497 -16.65 -11.54 3.62
C SER A 497 -17.75 -12.25 4.43
N SER A 498 -17.42 -13.24 5.25
CA SER A 498 -18.42 -13.96 6.07
C SER A 498 -17.82 -14.50 7.39
N PRO A 499 -18.25 -13.98 8.57
CA PRO A 499 -18.92 -12.69 8.68
C PRO A 499 -18.04 -11.58 8.11
N THR A 500 -18.67 -10.47 7.73
CA THR A 500 -17.92 -9.33 7.17
C THR A 500 -16.96 -8.76 8.20
N VAL A 501 -15.66 -8.69 7.88
CA VAL A 501 -14.66 -8.02 8.71
C VAL A 501 -14.05 -6.89 7.89
N LEU A 502 -14.27 -5.68 8.35
CA LEU A 502 -13.79 -4.43 7.75
C LEU A 502 -12.62 -3.89 8.55
N VAL A 503 -11.68 -3.26 7.88
CA VAL A 503 -10.61 -2.50 8.54
C VAL A 503 -10.49 -1.10 7.96
N ASP A 504 -10.31 -0.12 8.85
CA ASP A 504 -9.98 1.25 8.49
C ASP A 504 -9.00 1.88 9.49
N ALA A 505 -8.10 2.70 8.99
CA ALA A 505 -7.10 3.40 9.79
C ALA A 505 -7.57 4.78 10.31
N ALA A 506 -8.87 5.10 10.23
CA ALA A 506 -9.43 6.31 10.81
C ALA A 506 -9.14 6.37 12.32
N HIS A 507 -8.67 7.54 12.79
CA HIS A 507 -8.17 7.73 14.14
C HIS A 507 -8.46 9.13 14.70
N ASN A 508 -9.33 9.88 14.03
CA ASN A 508 -9.85 11.16 14.48
C ASN A 508 -11.37 11.22 14.21
N PRO A 509 -12.15 12.03 14.94
CA PRO A 509 -13.60 12.05 14.83
C PRO A 509 -14.10 12.27 13.41
N HIS A 510 -13.53 13.25 12.69
CA HIS A 510 -13.92 13.56 11.31
C HIS A 510 -13.70 12.37 10.34
N GLY A 511 -12.61 11.61 10.52
CA GLY A 511 -12.34 10.41 9.71
C GLY A 511 -13.29 9.26 10.04
N VAL A 512 -13.60 9.09 11.34
CA VAL A 512 -14.53 8.04 11.79
C VAL A 512 -15.96 8.33 11.37
N ALA A 513 -16.40 9.60 11.43
CA ALA A 513 -17.73 9.99 10.93
C ALA A 513 -17.92 9.63 9.45
N ALA A 514 -16.95 9.97 8.60
CA ALA A 514 -16.97 9.62 7.18
C ALA A 514 -16.93 8.09 6.93
N LEU A 515 -16.19 7.37 7.77
CA LEU A 515 -16.13 5.90 7.73
C LEU A 515 -17.47 5.27 8.08
N VAL A 516 -18.11 5.71 9.16
CA VAL A 516 -19.41 5.20 9.61
C VAL A 516 -20.47 5.40 8.52
N GLU A 517 -20.55 6.62 7.96
CA GLU A 517 -21.44 6.91 6.83
C GLU A 517 -21.20 5.93 5.66
N ALA A 518 -19.95 5.68 5.31
CA ALA A 518 -19.60 4.76 4.22
C ALA A 518 -19.95 3.30 4.54
N VAL A 519 -19.78 2.85 5.79
CA VAL A 519 -20.15 1.49 6.20
C VAL A 519 -21.66 1.28 6.12
N GLU A 520 -22.44 2.25 6.62
CA GLU A 520 -23.90 2.20 6.55
C GLU A 520 -24.40 2.20 5.09
N GLU A 521 -23.82 3.05 4.24
CA GLU A 521 -24.21 3.16 2.85
C GLU A 521 -23.93 1.90 2.04
N VAL A 522 -22.71 1.32 2.21
CA VAL A 522 -22.19 0.27 1.31
C VAL A 522 -22.59 -1.12 1.76
N PHE A 523 -22.54 -1.41 3.06
CA PHE A 523 -22.61 -2.78 3.56
C PHE A 523 -23.99 -3.15 4.12
N GLY A 524 -24.81 -2.17 4.50
CA GLY A 524 -26.16 -2.41 5.03
C GLY A 524 -26.19 -3.35 6.23
N LEU A 525 -25.12 -3.34 7.03
CA LEU A 525 -24.98 -4.17 8.23
C LEU A 525 -26.01 -3.73 9.29
N ARG A 526 -26.68 -4.70 9.90
CA ARG A 526 -27.66 -4.48 10.98
C ARG A 526 -27.04 -4.64 12.36
N HIS A 527 -26.00 -5.47 12.43
CA HIS A 527 -25.26 -5.75 13.65
C HIS A 527 -23.77 -5.53 13.35
N LEU A 528 -23.24 -4.46 13.93
CA LEU A 528 -21.86 -4.07 13.77
C LEU A 528 -21.18 -4.01 15.14
N VAL A 529 -20.05 -4.69 15.28
CA VAL A 529 -19.23 -4.63 16.49
C VAL A 529 -17.89 -4.00 16.13
N ALA A 530 -17.54 -2.92 16.85
CA ALA A 530 -16.24 -2.30 16.68
C ALA A 530 -15.16 -3.04 17.46
N VAL A 531 -13.97 -3.20 16.88
CA VAL A 531 -12.72 -3.56 17.56
C VAL A 531 -11.81 -2.36 17.48
N THR A 532 -11.39 -1.82 18.62
CA THR A 532 -10.68 -0.53 18.62
C THR A 532 -9.49 -0.49 19.56
N ALA A 533 -8.45 0.22 19.10
CA ALA A 533 -7.33 0.71 19.89
C ALA A 533 -6.92 2.08 19.35
N VAL A 534 -6.70 3.03 20.24
CA VAL A 534 -6.44 4.43 19.90
C VAL A 534 -5.13 4.88 20.54
N MET A 535 -4.41 5.81 19.90
CA MET A 535 -3.24 6.44 20.48
C MET A 535 -3.64 7.42 21.59
N ALA A 536 -2.86 7.49 22.67
CA ALA A 536 -3.16 8.33 23.86
C ALA A 536 -3.18 9.85 23.56
N ASP A 537 -2.57 10.28 22.45
CA ASP A 537 -2.54 11.68 22.02
C ASP A 537 -3.71 12.08 21.10
N LYS A 538 -4.64 11.17 20.84
CA LYS A 538 -5.82 11.40 19.98
C LYS A 538 -7.06 11.74 20.80
N ASP A 539 -8.08 12.25 20.11
CA ASP A 539 -9.41 12.53 20.68
C ASP A 539 -10.20 11.23 20.81
N VAL A 540 -9.92 10.48 21.89
CA VAL A 540 -10.49 9.15 22.14
C VAL A 540 -12.01 9.22 22.31
N GLU A 541 -12.51 10.20 23.09
CA GLU A 541 -13.93 10.38 23.33
C GLU A 541 -14.66 10.70 22.02
N GLY A 542 -14.12 11.62 21.20
CA GLY A 542 -14.70 11.97 19.92
C GLY A 542 -14.71 10.80 18.92
N VAL A 543 -13.66 9.98 18.87
CA VAL A 543 -13.63 8.76 18.04
C VAL A 543 -14.72 7.77 18.47
N LEU A 544 -14.86 7.53 19.77
CA LEU A 544 -15.87 6.59 20.30
C LEU A 544 -17.29 7.13 20.11
N ALA A 545 -17.50 8.44 20.25
CA ALA A 545 -18.80 9.08 20.05
C ALA A 545 -19.30 8.95 18.60
N GLU A 546 -18.39 9.00 17.61
CA GLU A 546 -18.75 8.78 16.21
C GLU A 546 -19.03 7.29 15.89
N LEU A 547 -18.44 6.33 16.62
CA LEU A 547 -18.70 4.91 16.46
C LEU A 547 -20.00 4.46 17.14
N GLU A 548 -20.37 5.09 18.24
CA GLU A 548 -21.47 4.64 19.11
C GLU A 548 -22.81 4.46 18.40
N PRO A 549 -23.27 5.38 17.52
CA PRO A 549 -24.54 5.24 16.84
C PRO A 549 -24.63 4.07 15.86
N ALA A 550 -23.49 3.66 15.28
CA ALA A 550 -23.42 2.62 14.25
C ALA A 550 -23.09 1.23 14.79
N CYS A 551 -22.54 1.13 16.01
CA CYS A 551 -22.04 -0.13 16.55
C CYS A 551 -22.88 -0.61 17.74
N ASP A 552 -23.28 -1.89 17.72
CA ASP A 552 -24.00 -2.52 18.85
C ASP A 552 -23.13 -2.68 20.11
N ALA A 553 -21.83 -2.88 19.90
CA ALA A 553 -20.84 -3.06 20.96
C ALA A 553 -19.44 -2.64 20.49
N VAL A 554 -18.54 -2.43 21.45
CA VAL A 554 -17.13 -2.17 21.22
C VAL A 554 -16.25 -3.12 22.03
N VAL A 555 -15.21 -3.65 21.40
CA VAL A 555 -14.15 -4.46 22.02
C VAL A 555 -12.87 -3.65 22.01
N CYS A 556 -12.38 -3.26 23.18
CA CYS A 556 -11.10 -2.59 23.34
C CYS A 556 -9.97 -3.62 23.35
N VAL A 557 -8.95 -3.41 22.55
CA VAL A 557 -7.82 -4.35 22.37
C VAL A 557 -6.48 -3.63 22.54
N PRO A 558 -5.39 -4.35 22.92
CA PRO A 558 -4.05 -3.79 22.86
C PRO A 558 -3.58 -3.64 21.42
N MET A 559 -2.65 -2.69 21.19
CA MET A 559 -1.92 -2.57 19.95
C MET A 559 -0.42 -2.40 20.23
N ASP A 560 0.43 -2.90 19.34
CA ASP A 560 1.89 -2.83 19.50
C ASP A 560 2.42 -1.43 19.15
N SER A 561 2.25 -0.53 20.09
CA SER A 561 2.75 0.84 19.99
C SER A 561 3.03 1.41 21.39
N PRO A 562 4.18 2.04 21.61
CA PRO A 562 4.47 2.73 22.88
C PRO A 562 3.57 3.95 23.13
N ARG A 563 2.78 4.36 22.13
CA ARG A 563 1.82 5.47 22.20
C ARG A 563 0.39 5.00 22.38
N ALA A 564 0.15 3.68 22.40
CA ALA A 564 -1.20 3.16 22.61
C ALA A 564 -1.76 3.61 23.97
N LEU A 565 -3.03 3.99 23.98
CA LEU A 565 -3.74 4.12 25.25
C LEU A 565 -3.91 2.73 25.87
N ASP A 566 -3.74 2.63 27.18
CA ASP A 566 -3.95 1.38 27.89
C ASP A 566 -5.39 0.86 27.67
N VAL A 567 -5.54 -0.47 27.56
CA VAL A 567 -6.83 -1.09 27.22
C VAL A 567 -7.91 -0.77 28.25
N GLU A 568 -7.57 -0.75 29.54
CA GLU A 568 -8.56 -0.45 30.59
C GLU A 568 -8.89 1.04 30.65
N ASP A 569 -7.94 1.93 30.36
CA ASP A 569 -8.21 3.37 30.23
C ASP A 569 -9.11 3.64 29.02
N LEU A 570 -8.84 3.00 27.88
CA LEU A 570 -9.71 3.07 26.70
C LEU A 570 -11.12 2.54 27.00
N ALA A 571 -11.21 1.39 27.68
CA ALA A 571 -12.48 0.79 28.06
C ALA A 571 -13.24 1.65 29.08
N ALA A 572 -12.55 2.39 29.94
CA ALA A 572 -13.20 3.33 30.85
C ALA A 572 -13.92 4.44 30.08
N VAL A 573 -13.27 5.09 29.12
CA VAL A 573 -13.90 6.08 28.24
C VAL A 573 -15.02 5.45 27.39
N ALA A 574 -14.79 4.24 26.86
CA ALA A 574 -15.81 3.54 26.09
C ALA A 574 -17.08 3.24 26.90
N ARG A 575 -16.95 2.88 28.20
CA ARG A 575 -18.11 2.66 29.08
C ARG A 575 -18.92 3.93 29.34
N GLU A 576 -18.28 5.09 29.33
CA GLU A 576 -19.00 6.37 29.45
C GLU A 576 -19.80 6.69 28.17
N VAL A 577 -19.29 6.35 27.02
CA VAL A 577 -19.91 6.64 25.71
C VAL A 577 -20.96 5.57 25.35
N PHE A 578 -20.57 4.28 25.36
CA PHE A 578 -21.42 3.16 24.91
C PHE A 578 -22.33 2.59 26.02
N GLY A 579 -22.05 2.86 27.31
CA GLY A 579 -22.62 2.12 28.42
C GLY A 579 -21.87 0.81 28.71
N PRO A 580 -21.81 0.40 30.01
CA PRO A 580 -20.95 -0.71 30.45
C PRO A 580 -21.30 -2.07 29.85
N GLU A 581 -22.56 -2.32 29.48
CA GLU A 581 -23.03 -3.58 28.88
C GLU A 581 -22.55 -3.77 27.43
N ARG A 582 -22.25 -2.71 26.74
CA ARG A 582 -21.82 -2.73 25.31
C ARG A 582 -20.29 -2.77 25.15
N VAL A 583 -19.53 -2.72 26.26
CA VAL A 583 -18.05 -2.65 26.21
C VAL A 583 -17.45 -3.97 26.67
N ARG A 584 -16.47 -4.44 25.92
CA ARG A 584 -15.62 -5.60 26.25
C ARG A 584 -14.16 -5.21 26.14
N THR A 585 -13.29 -5.98 26.80
CA THR A 585 -11.84 -5.92 26.65
C THR A 585 -11.30 -7.29 26.25
N ALA A 586 -10.16 -7.31 25.55
CA ALA A 586 -9.46 -8.54 25.22
C ALA A 586 -7.95 -8.38 25.46
N GLU A 587 -7.26 -9.48 25.73
CA GLU A 587 -5.81 -9.49 26.00
C GLU A 587 -4.98 -9.41 24.72
N THR A 588 -5.56 -9.78 23.57
CA THR A 588 -4.91 -9.73 22.25
C THR A 588 -5.90 -9.29 21.18
N LEU A 589 -5.38 -8.75 20.07
CA LEU A 589 -6.20 -8.41 18.91
C LEU A 589 -6.96 -9.64 18.37
N ALA A 590 -6.31 -10.81 18.29
CA ALA A 590 -6.95 -12.04 17.83
C ALA A 590 -8.19 -12.42 18.67
N GLN A 591 -8.05 -12.38 20.01
CA GLN A 591 -9.18 -12.61 20.92
C GLN A 591 -10.26 -11.55 20.77
N GLY A 592 -9.88 -10.28 20.58
CA GLY A 592 -10.82 -9.18 20.37
C GLY A 592 -11.65 -9.36 19.10
N VAL A 593 -11.02 -9.76 18.00
CA VAL A 593 -11.72 -10.06 16.74
C VAL A 593 -12.64 -11.28 16.91
N GLU A 594 -12.21 -12.35 17.59
CA GLU A 594 -13.05 -13.53 17.86
C GLU A 594 -14.26 -13.19 18.73
N GLN A 595 -14.07 -12.39 19.78
CA GLN A 595 -15.17 -11.89 20.61
C GLN A 595 -16.15 -11.03 19.80
N ALA A 596 -15.64 -10.13 18.97
CA ALA A 596 -16.47 -9.26 18.14
C ALA A 596 -17.29 -10.06 17.12
N VAL A 597 -16.69 -11.07 16.48
CA VAL A 597 -17.40 -12.02 15.61
C VAL A 597 -18.51 -12.72 16.37
N THR A 598 -18.21 -13.28 17.54
CA THR A 598 -19.22 -13.97 18.38
C THR A 598 -20.37 -13.04 18.78
N LEU A 599 -20.06 -11.79 19.13
CA LEU A 599 -21.08 -10.79 19.48
C LEU A 599 -21.94 -10.43 18.27
N SER A 600 -21.33 -10.26 17.09
CA SER A 600 -22.06 -9.91 15.87
C SER A 600 -22.96 -11.04 15.36
N GLU A 601 -22.61 -12.31 15.61
CA GLU A 601 -23.37 -13.51 15.25
C GLU A 601 -24.45 -13.88 16.29
N GLY A 602 -24.40 -13.33 17.50
CA GLY A 602 -25.29 -13.63 18.61
C GLY A 602 -26.75 -13.16 18.45
N HIS A 603 -27.13 -12.65 17.27
CA HIS A 603 -28.46 -12.15 16.94
C HIS A 603 -29.16 -13.06 15.93
N ASP A 604 -30.50 -13.07 15.91
CA ASP A 604 -31.34 -13.83 14.97
C ASP A 604 -31.27 -13.26 13.52
N ALA A 605 -30.20 -12.53 13.17
CA ALA A 605 -29.98 -11.95 11.84
C ALA A 605 -29.11 -12.86 10.95
N PRO A 606 -29.28 -12.80 9.63
CA PRO A 606 -28.39 -13.50 8.71
C PRO A 606 -26.93 -13.05 8.90
N LEU A 607 -25.96 -13.94 8.76
CA LEU A 607 -24.52 -13.64 8.83
C LEU A 607 -24.09 -12.51 7.86
N THR A 608 -24.80 -12.37 6.74
CA THR A 608 -24.59 -11.30 5.76
C THR A 608 -25.00 -9.91 6.25
N ALA A 609 -25.78 -9.83 7.35
CA ALA A 609 -26.20 -8.58 7.97
C ALA A 609 -25.41 -8.27 9.25
N SER A 610 -24.38 -9.07 9.54
CA SER A 610 -23.52 -8.93 10.72
C SER A 610 -22.07 -8.66 10.29
N GLY A 611 -21.37 -7.81 11.04
CA GLY A 611 -20.00 -7.47 10.72
C GLY A 611 -19.18 -6.99 11.90
N VAL A 612 -17.87 -6.95 11.69
CA VAL A 612 -16.87 -6.41 12.60
C VAL A 612 -16.13 -5.28 11.89
N LEU A 613 -15.98 -4.15 12.57
CA LEU A 613 -15.22 -3.00 12.12
C LEU A 613 -13.98 -2.80 12.99
N ILE A 614 -12.80 -3.00 12.43
CA ILE A 614 -11.52 -2.77 13.13
C ILE A 614 -11.06 -1.35 12.80
N VAL A 615 -10.98 -0.47 13.81
CA VAL A 615 -10.77 0.97 13.60
C VAL A 615 -10.09 1.65 14.79
N GLY A 616 -9.43 2.78 14.57
CA GLY A 616 -8.88 3.65 15.61
C GLY A 616 -7.38 3.96 15.46
N SER A 617 -6.66 3.21 14.63
CA SER A 617 -5.23 3.45 14.40
C SER A 617 -4.73 2.81 13.12
N VAL A 618 -3.73 3.43 12.49
CA VAL A 618 -2.96 2.82 11.39
C VAL A 618 -2.25 1.55 11.85
N VAL A 619 -1.68 1.56 13.07
CA VAL A 619 -0.99 0.39 13.64
C VAL A 619 -1.96 -0.77 13.86
N LEU A 620 -3.14 -0.50 14.40
CA LEU A 620 -4.18 -1.52 14.57
C LEU A 620 -4.63 -2.09 13.22
N ALA A 621 -4.80 -1.24 12.23
CA ALA A 621 -5.16 -1.67 10.87
C ALA A 621 -4.10 -2.58 10.25
N ALA A 622 -2.81 -2.25 10.43
CA ALA A 622 -1.69 -3.07 10.01
C ALA A 622 -1.70 -4.46 10.66
N GLN A 623 -1.81 -4.50 11.99
CA GLN A 623 -1.87 -5.76 12.75
C GLN A 623 -3.09 -6.62 12.38
N ALA A 624 -4.23 -5.99 12.12
CA ALA A 624 -5.43 -6.70 11.68
C ALA A 624 -5.27 -7.32 10.29
N ARG A 625 -4.62 -6.61 9.36
CA ARG A 625 -4.30 -7.13 8.02
C ARG A 625 -3.38 -8.33 8.10
N GLU A 626 -2.30 -8.24 8.89
CA GLU A 626 -1.37 -9.35 9.14
C GLU A 626 -2.08 -10.55 9.76
N LEU A 627 -2.88 -10.34 10.81
CA LEU A 627 -3.66 -11.39 11.49
C LEU A 627 -4.59 -12.14 10.54
N LEU A 628 -5.16 -11.46 9.55
CA LEU A 628 -6.12 -12.04 8.60
C LEU A 628 -5.48 -12.39 7.24
N GLY A 629 -4.14 -12.48 7.17
CA GLY A 629 -3.39 -12.96 6.02
C GLY A 629 -3.38 -11.98 4.82
N ARG A 630 -3.47 -10.69 5.09
CA ARG A 630 -3.35 -9.61 4.11
C ARG A 630 -2.13 -8.72 4.46
N PRO A 631 -0.90 -9.19 4.24
CA PRO A 631 0.30 -8.44 4.61
C PRO A 631 0.44 -7.12 3.84
#